data_4ec5e7d847ad31359347bea2a3d0a1c4
#
_entry.id   4ec5e7d847ad31359347bea2a3d0a1c4
#
_cell.length_a   1.000
_cell.length_b   1.000
_cell.length_c   1.000
_cell.angle_alpha   90.00
_cell.angle_beta   90.00
_cell.angle_gamma   90.00
#
_symmetry.space_group_name_H-M   'P 1'
#
loop_
_entity.id
_entity.type
_entity.pdbx_description
1 polymer ?
#
loop_
_entity_poly.entity_id
_entity_poly.type
_entity_poly.pdbx_seq_one_letter_code
_entity_poly.pdbx_strand_id
1 'polypeptide(L)'
;LKIGFIPITCATPLIMAHPLGFYSKQGLNVEVTKTAGWALIRDKMINKEYDATHFLSPMPLAISMGLGSNATPMNVATIQNVNGQAITLALKHKDNRDPKNWKGFKFAIPFEYSMHNFLLRYYLAEAGLNPDTDVQLRVVPPAEMVANLRAGNIDGFLGPDPFNQRAVYEEVGFIHVLTKDLWNGHPCCAFGTSTEFIQKNPNTFAALYRAVLTAAAMARDPKNRELIAKVIAPQAYLNQPEAVLTQ
;
A
#
# COMPACT_ATOMS: atom_id res chain seq x y z
N LEU A 1 5.73 -17.16 13.26
CA LEU A 1 5.64 -16.69 11.88
C LEU A 1 6.09 -15.26 11.80
N LYS A 2 6.80 -14.89 10.72
CA LYS A 2 7.17 -13.50 10.42
C LYS A 2 6.35 -12.98 9.26
N ILE A 3 5.66 -11.86 9.50
CA ILE A 3 4.81 -11.23 8.49
C ILE A 3 5.27 -9.79 8.29
N GLY A 4 5.70 -9.47 7.07
CA GLY A 4 6.13 -8.13 6.71
C GLY A 4 4.96 -7.21 6.35
N PHE A 5 5.09 -5.92 6.67
CA PHE A 5 4.14 -4.91 6.22
C PHE A 5 4.81 -3.56 5.97
N ILE A 6 4.24 -2.78 5.08
CA ILE A 6 4.54 -1.36 4.90
C ILE A 6 3.53 -0.57 5.76
N PRO A 7 3.94 0.51 6.46
CA PRO A 7 3.08 1.26 7.37
C PRO A 7 2.07 2.14 6.61
N ILE A 8 1.09 1.50 5.99
CA ILE A 8 -0.01 2.10 5.24
C ILE A 8 -1.35 1.51 5.69
N THR A 9 -2.45 2.25 5.49
CA THR A 9 -3.79 1.79 5.91
C THR A 9 -4.25 0.54 5.18
N CYS A 10 -3.73 0.27 3.98
CA CYS A 10 -4.01 -0.96 3.25
C CYS A 10 -3.61 -2.23 4.01
N ALA A 11 -2.63 -2.15 4.91
CA ALA A 11 -2.19 -3.26 5.74
C ALA A 11 -3.03 -3.47 7.01
N THR A 12 -4.07 -2.66 7.23
CA THR A 12 -4.89 -2.66 8.45
C THR A 12 -5.34 -4.05 8.89
N PRO A 13 -5.94 -4.92 8.05
CA PRO A 13 -6.37 -6.24 8.51
C PRO A 13 -5.22 -7.09 9.04
N LEU A 14 -4.08 -7.05 8.37
CA LEU A 14 -2.90 -7.80 8.76
C LEU A 14 -2.29 -7.27 10.08
N ILE A 15 -2.25 -5.94 10.23
CA ILE A 15 -1.72 -5.28 11.42
C ILE A 15 -2.64 -5.52 12.62
N MET A 16 -3.92 -5.17 12.50
CA MET A 16 -4.88 -5.22 13.61
C MET A 16 -5.12 -6.64 14.14
N ALA A 17 -4.91 -7.66 13.32
CA ALA A 17 -5.00 -9.05 13.74
C ALA A 17 -4.01 -9.40 14.85
N HIS A 18 -2.90 -8.68 14.97
CA HIS A 18 -1.90 -8.88 16.01
C HIS A 18 -2.37 -8.34 17.38
N PRO A 19 -2.60 -7.02 17.58
CA PRO A 19 -3.00 -6.49 18.89
C PRO A 19 -4.42 -6.91 19.31
N LEU A 20 -5.31 -7.25 18.39
CA LEU A 20 -6.65 -7.75 18.71
C LEU A 20 -6.72 -9.26 18.95
N GLY A 21 -5.56 -9.94 18.87
CA GLY A 21 -5.43 -11.34 19.22
C GLY A 21 -6.03 -12.32 18.23
N PHE A 22 -6.29 -11.92 16.96
CA PHE A 22 -6.86 -12.84 15.98
C PHE A 22 -5.87 -13.93 15.57
N TYR A 23 -4.57 -13.65 15.53
CA TYR A 23 -3.55 -14.68 15.30
C TYR A 23 -3.46 -15.66 16.46
N SER A 24 -3.42 -15.18 17.70
CA SER A 24 -3.34 -16.03 18.89
C SER A 24 -4.58 -16.91 19.08
N LYS A 25 -5.77 -16.41 18.72
CA LYS A 25 -7.01 -17.21 18.68
C LYS A 25 -6.98 -18.37 17.70
N GLN A 26 -6.12 -18.29 16.69
CA GLN A 26 -5.87 -19.39 15.75
C GLN A 26 -4.66 -20.27 16.17
N GLY A 27 -4.12 -20.08 17.36
CA GLY A 27 -2.95 -20.81 17.86
C GLY A 27 -1.64 -20.38 17.21
N LEU A 28 -1.58 -19.22 16.59
CA LEU A 28 -0.40 -18.72 15.90
C LEU A 28 0.37 -17.72 16.76
N ASN A 29 1.70 -17.91 16.81
CA ASN A 29 2.63 -16.89 17.27
C ASN A 29 3.15 -16.12 16.05
N VAL A 30 2.74 -14.87 15.90
CA VAL A 30 3.04 -14.01 14.74
C VAL A 30 3.82 -12.78 15.18
N GLU A 31 4.96 -12.55 14.54
CA GLU A 31 5.70 -11.31 14.58
C GLU A 31 5.34 -10.48 13.36
N VAL A 32 4.74 -9.30 13.56
CA VAL A 32 4.49 -8.35 12.47
C VAL A 32 5.64 -7.37 12.36
N THR A 33 6.31 -7.36 11.22
CA THR A 33 7.56 -6.62 11.02
C THR A 33 7.37 -5.48 10.03
N LYS A 34 7.57 -4.24 10.54
CA LYS A 34 7.53 -3.04 9.70
C LYS A 34 8.71 -3.05 8.73
N THR A 35 8.44 -2.79 7.46
CA THR A 35 9.41 -2.81 6.37
C THR A 35 9.41 -1.45 5.66
N ALA A 36 10.59 -0.99 5.23
CA ALA A 36 10.76 0.36 4.71
C ALA A 36 10.19 0.56 3.31
N GLY A 37 10.17 -0.47 2.47
CA GLY A 37 9.72 -0.34 1.08
C GLY A 37 9.44 -1.69 0.41
N TRP A 38 8.82 -1.62 -0.75
CA TRP A 38 8.30 -2.80 -1.45
C TRP A 38 9.39 -3.68 -2.07
N ALA A 39 10.52 -3.11 -2.48
CA ALA A 39 11.67 -3.89 -2.93
C ALA A 39 12.17 -4.82 -1.81
N LEU A 40 12.23 -4.31 -0.58
CA LEU A 40 12.65 -5.10 0.58
C LEU A 40 11.61 -6.18 0.95
N ILE A 41 10.31 -5.88 0.84
CA ILE A 41 9.23 -6.89 0.98
C ILE A 41 9.45 -8.03 -0.02
N ARG A 42 9.65 -7.69 -1.30
CA ARG A 42 9.91 -8.68 -2.36
C ARG A 42 11.11 -9.57 -2.01
N ASP A 43 12.23 -8.96 -1.67
CA ASP A 43 13.47 -9.67 -1.43
C ASP A 43 13.37 -10.57 -0.19
N LYS A 44 12.74 -10.10 0.88
CA LYS A 44 12.50 -10.90 2.09
C LYS A 44 11.53 -12.07 1.87
N MET A 45 10.54 -11.91 1.01
CA MET A 45 9.67 -13.01 0.61
C MET A 45 10.41 -14.05 -0.23
N ILE A 46 11.20 -13.63 -1.21
CA ILE A 46 12.01 -14.52 -2.06
C ILE A 46 13.04 -15.28 -1.22
N ASN A 47 13.69 -14.60 -0.28
CA ASN A 47 14.70 -15.17 0.62
C ASN A 47 14.10 -15.97 1.78
N LYS A 48 12.77 -16.10 1.86
CA LYS A 48 12.06 -16.83 2.93
C LYS A 48 12.30 -16.27 4.33
N GLU A 49 12.63 -14.98 4.43
CA GLU A 49 12.73 -14.27 5.70
C GLU A 49 11.35 -13.91 6.24
N TYR A 50 10.36 -13.74 5.36
CA TYR A 50 8.94 -13.58 5.68
C TYR A 50 8.14 -14.80 5.23
N ASP A 51 7.24 -15.26 6.08
CA ASP A 51 6.31 -16.34 5.78
C ASP A 51 5.13 -15.86 4.92
N ALA A 52 4.70 -14.62 5.15
CA ALA A 52 3.63 -13.96 4.40
C ALA A 52 3.78 -12.44 4.50
N THR A 53 3.03 -11.71 3.67
CA THR A 53 3.02 -10.25 3.69
C THR A 53 1.76 -9.71 3.03
N HIS A 54 1.53 -8.38 3.19
CA HIS A 54 0.70 -7.71 2.22
C HIS A 54 1.57 -7.25 1.04
N PHE A 55 1.12 -7.53 -0.16
CA PHE A 55 1.71 -7.08 -1.41
C PHE A 55 0.89 -5.95 -2.02
N LEU A 56 1.52 -5.12 -2.82
CA LEU A 56 0.79 -4.40 -3.87
C LEU A 56 0.21 -5.45 -4.83
N SER A 57 -1.05 -5.30 -5.23
CA SER A 57 -1.77 -6.38 -5.92
C SER A 57 -1.09 -6.96 -7.17
N PRO A 58 -0.32 -6.19 -7.99
CA PRO A 58 0.42 -6.75 -9.11
C PRO A 58 1.72 -7.49 -8.74
N MET A 59 2.27 -7.28 -7.52
CA MET A 59 3.57 -7.82 -7.14
C MET A 59 3.66 -9.35 -7.15
N PRO A 60 2.67 -10.11 -6.63
CA PRO A 60 2.75 -11.57 -6.67
C PRO A 60 2.89 -12.13 -8.08
N LEU A 61 2.20 -11.52 -9.05
CA LEU A 61 2.32 -11.88 -10.45
C LEU A 61 3.72 -11.53 -11.00
N ALA A 62 4.18 -10.29 -10.76
CA ALA A 62 5.49 -9.84 -11.20
C ALA A 62 6.63 -10.72 -10.65
N ILE A 63 6.59 -11.07 -9.36
CA ILE A 63 7.58 -11.95 -8.72
C ILE A 63 7.52 -13.36 -9.31
N SER A 64 6.32 -13.91 -9.52
CA SER A 64 6.16 -15.23 -10.12
C SER A 64 6.69 -15.31 -11.55
N MET A 65 6.61 -14.20 -12.29
CA MET A 65 7.14 -14.07 -13.66
C MET A 65 8.64 -13.70 -13.70
N GLY A 66 9.26 -13.39 -12.57
CA GLY A 66 10.65 -12.96 -12.52
C GLY A 66 10.87 -11.53 -13.02
N LEU A 67 9.86 -10.67 -12.96
CA LEU A 67 9.98 -9.27 -13.35
C LEU A 67 10.68 -8.45 -12.24
N GLY A 68 11.88 -8.00 -12.53
CA GLY A 68 12.71 -7.24 -11.57
C GLY A 68 13.28 -8.06 -10.41
N SER A 69 13.18 -9.39 -10.46
CA SER A 69 13.70 -10.32 -9.45
C SER A 69 13.83 -11.74 -10.03
N ASN A 70 14.40 -12.66 -9.24
CA ASN A 70 14.31 -14.07 -9.56
C ASN A 70 12.85 -14.54 -9.50
N ALA A 71 12.44 -15.35 -10.47
CA ALA A 71 11.11 -15.93 -10.52
C ALA A 71 10.88 -16.83 -9.30
N THR A 72 9.87 -16.51 -8.50
CA THR A 72 9.49 -17.27 -7.31
C THR A 72 7.96 -17.37 -7.26
N PRO A 73 7.37 -18.57 -7.33
CA PRO A 73 5.92 -18.73 -7.33
C PRO A 73 5.28 -18.15 -6.07
N MET A 74 4.43 -17.13 -6.25
CA MET A 74 3.66 -16.47 -5.20
C MET A 74 2.17 -16.69 -5.40
N ASN A 75 1.41 -16.69 -4.32
CA ASN A 75 -0.04 -16.81 -4.33
C ASN A 75 -0.69 -15.60 -3.68
N VAL A 76 -1.74 -15.11 -4.29
CA VAL A 76 -2.69 -14.18 -3.71
C VAL A 76 -3.73 -14.98 -2.93
N ALA A 77 -3.73 -14.87 -1.62
CA ALA A 77 -4.75 -15.49 -0.79
C ALA A 77 -6.07 -14.71 -0.83
N THR A 78 -5.97 -13.38 -0.80
CA THR A 78 -7.12 -12.47 -0.94
C THR A 78 -6.66 -11.08 -1.35
N ILE A 79 -7.54 -10.33 -2.02
CA ILE A 79 -7.41 -8.88 -2.13
C ILE A 79 -7.80 -8.29 -0.77
N GLN A 80 -6.86 -7.60 -0.17
CA GLN A 80 -6.96 -7.10 1.19
C GLN A 80 -7.76 -5.81 1.28
N ASN A 81 -7.63 -4.95 0.26
CA ASN A 81 -8.43 -3.75 0.11
C ASN A 81 -8.59 -3.37 -1.37
N VAL A 82 -9.65 -2.62 -1.64
CA VAL A 82 -9.92 -1.99 -2.94
C VAL A 82 -9.88 -0.48 -2.79
N ASN A 83 -9.57 0.24 -3.87
CA ASN A 83 -9.43 1.70 -3.85
C ASN A 83 -8.32 2.16 -2.86
N GLY A 84 -8.54 3.24 -2.10
CA GLY A 84 -7.64 3.67 -0.99
C GLY A 84 -6.35 4.33 -1.47
N GLN A 85 -6.36 4.94 -2.65
CA GLN A 85 -5.25 5.67 -3.24
C GLN A 85 -5.74 7.00 -3.80
N ALA A 86 -4.84 7.95 -3.96
CA ALA A 86 -5.14 9.23 -4.59
C ALA A 86 -3.92 9.81 -5.30
N ILE A 87 -4.17 10.67 -6.29
CA ILE A 87 -3.17 11.60 -6.79
C ILE A 87 -3.22 12.82 -5.89
N THR A 88 -2.12 13.08 -5.20
CA THR A 88 -1.93 14.25 -4.35
C THR A 88 -0.87 15.15 -4.96
N LEU A 89 -1.17 16.44 -5.08
CA LEU A 89 -0.27 17.45 -5.65
C LEU A 89 0.19 18.43 -4.57
N ALA A 90 1.37 19.02 -4.77
CA ALA A 90 1.85 20.12 -3.94
C ALA A 90 0.93 21.33 -4.06
N LEU A 91 0.77 22.11 -2.98
CA LEU A 91 -0.12 23.29 -2.95
C LEU A 91 0.19 24.31 -4.02
N LYS A 92 1.45 24.45 -4.45
CA LYS A 92 1.85 25.35 -5.56
C LYS A 92 1.12 25.06 -6.89
N HIS A 93 0.54 23.84 -7.02
CA HIS A 93 -0.20 23.43 -8.22
C HIS A 93 -1.72 23.51 -8.05
N LYS A 94 -2.22 24.19 -7.01
CA LYS A 94 -3.66 24.28 -6.70
C LYS A 94 -4.48 24.81 -7.88
N ASP A 95 -3.91 25.73 -8.63
CA ASP A 95 -4.56 26.38 -9.80
C ASP A 95 -4.21 25.68 -11.14
N ASN A 96 -3.35 24.67 -11.12
CA ASN A 96 -2.95 23.89 -12.29
C ASN A 96 -3.44 22.43 -12.18
N ARG A 97 -4.76 22.24 -12.26
CA ARG A 97 -5.42 20.95 -12.07
C ARG A 97 -5.61 20.15 -13.36
N ASP A 98 -5.42 20.77 -14.52
CA ASP A 98 -5.52 20.05 -15.81
C ASP A 98 -4.23 19.25 -16.05
N PRO A 99 -4.31 17.91 -16.10
CA PRO A 99 -3.13 17.07 -16.30
C PRO A 99 -2.41 17.31 -17.62
N LYS A 100 -3.05 17.88 -18.63
CA LYS A 100 -2.40 18.27 -19.89
C LYS A 100 -1.22 19.23 -19.69
N ASN A 101 -1.27 20.00 -18.60
CA ASN A 101 -0.25 20.99 -18.25
C ASN A 101 0.85 20.45 -17.34
N TRP A 102 0.90 19.12 -17.06
CA TRP A 102 1.87 18.55 -16.11
C TRP A 102 3.15 18.03 -16.76
N LYS A 103 3.39 18.44 -18.00
CA LYS A 103 4.67 18.11 -18.64
C LYS A 103 5.85 18.62 -17.80
N GLY A 104 6.82 17.73 -17.56
CA GLY A 104 7.98 18.01 -16.70
C GLY A 104 7.74 17.77 -15.21
N PHE A 105 6.53 17.43 -14.76
CA PHE A 105 6.26 17.13 -13.36
C PHE A 105 7.02 15.88 -12.91
N LYS A 106 7.39 15.89 -11.63
CA LYS A 106 8.04 14.78 -10.94
C LYS A 106 7.01 14.14 -10.00
N PHE A 107 6.65 12.90 -10.29
CA PHE A 107 5.72 12.14 -9.46
C PHE A 107 6.42 11.02 -8.70
N ALA A 108 6.05 10.83 -7.43
CA ALA A 108 6.40 9.65 -6.68
C ALA A 108 5.33 8.55 -6.84
N ILE A 109 5.82 7.32 -6.93
CA ILE A 109 5.04 6.08 -6.88
C ILE A 109 5.68 5.15 -5.84
N PRO A 110 4.90 4.27 -5.18
CA PRO A 110 5.46 3.42 -4.11
C PRO A 110 6.33 2.28 -4.64
N PHE A 111 6.08 1.80 -5.84
CA PHE A 111 6.80 0.72 -6.49
C PHE A 111 6.40 0.59 -7.98
N GLU A 112 7.28 0.05 -8.81
CA GLU A 112 7.06 -0.12 -10.25
C GLU A 112 5.83 -1.02 -10.54
N TYR A 113 5.75 -2.18 -9.85
CA TYR A 113 4.64 -3.13 -10.01
C TYR A 113 3.54 -2.85 -8.99
N SER A 114 2.85 -1.71 -9.18
CA SER A 114 1.77 -1.25 -8.31
C SER A 114 0.59 -0.71 -9.10
N MET A 115 -0.61 -0.86 -8.58
CA MET A 115 -1.78 -0.17 -9.16
C MET A 115 -1.61 1.35 -9.12
N HIS A 116 -0.86 1.89 -8.16
CA HIS A 116 -0.50 3.29 -8.09
C HIS A 116 0.22 3.75 -9.37
N ASN A 117 1.27 3.03 -9.77
CA ASN A 117 2.00 3.33 -11.00
C ASN A 117 1.12 3.19 -12.25
N PHE A 118 0.35 2.09 -12.32
CA PHE A 118 -0.47 1.81 -13.49
C PHE A 118 -1.59 2.83 -13.67
N LEU A 119 -2.27 3.21 -12.59
CA LEU A 119 -3.35 4.20 -12.64
C LEU A 119 -2.82 5.62 -12.90
N LEU A 120 -1.65 5.99 -12.37
CA LEU A 120 -1.04 7.27 -12.70
C LEU A 120 -0.67 7.35 -14.18
N ARG A 121 -0.05 6.30 -14.72
CA ARG A 121 0.28 6.20 -16.15
C ARG A 121 -0.97 6.28 -17.02
N TYR A 122 -2.02 5.55 -16.65
CA TYR A 122 -3.29 5.60 -17.35
C TYR A 122 -3.88 7.03 -17.33
N TYR A 123 -3.93 7.67 -16.17
CA TYR A 123 -4.47 9.02 -16.01
C TYR A 123 -3.72 10.06 -16.87
N LEU A 124 -2.39 9.98 -16.88
CA LEU A 124 -1.56 10.86 -17.70
C LEU A 124 -1.75 10.60 -19.19
N ALA A 125 -1.83 9.34 -19.60
CA ALA A 125 -2.05 8.95 -20.99
C ALA A 125 -3.42 9.41 -21.51
N GLU A 126 -4.49 9.29 -20.72
CA GLU A 126 -5.83 9.82 -21.05
C GLU A 126 -5.81 11.34 -21.24
N ALA A 127 -4.92 12.05 -20.55
CA ALA A 127 -4.70 13.47 -20.74
C ALA A 127 -3.83 13.83 -21.96
N GLY A 128 -3.33 12.81 -22.69
CA GLY A 128 -2.48 13.01 -23.86
C GLY A 128 -0.99 13.17 -23.56
N LEU A 129 -0.55 12.87 -22.32
CA LEU A 129 0.86 12.84 -21.95
C LEU A 129 1.45 11.44 -22.11
N ASN A 130 2.69 11.36 -22.57
CA ASN A 130 3.45 10.12 -22.49
C ASN A 130 4.09 9.99 -21.10
N PRO A 131 3.67 9.01 -20.27
CA PRO A 131 4.18 8.87 -18.90
C PRO A 131 5.66 8.49 -18.83
N ASP A 132 6.28 8.05 -19.91
CA ASP A 132 7.71 7.69 -19.94
C ASP A 132 8.63 8.87 -20.31
N THR A 133 8.10 9.87 -21.01
CA THR A 133 8.90 10.97 -21.56
C THR A 133 8.45 12.36 -21.13
N ASP A 134 7.16 12.56 -20.86
CA ASP A 134 6.62 13.87 -20.52
C ASP A 134 6.63 14.19 -19.03
N VAL A 135 6.75 13.18 -18.16
CA VAL A 135 6.88 13.33 -16.70
C VAL A 135 8.04 12.48 -16.17
N GLN A 136 8.39 12.70 -14.92
CA GLN A 136 9.39 11.87 -14.24
C GLN A 136 8.71 11.04 -13.14
N LEU A 137 8.66 9.72 -13.32
CA LEU A 137 8.16 8.81 -12.29
C LEU A 137 9.33 8.30 -11.44
N ARG A 138 9.20 8.42 -10.12
CA ARG A 138 10.23 8.03 -9.14
C ARG A 138 9.65 7.10 -8.11
N VAL A 139 10.32 6.00 -7.84
CA VAL A 139 9.97 5.12 -6.72
C VAL A 139 10.40 5.80 -5.42
N VAL A 140 9.44 6.06 -4.54
CA VAL A 140 9.66 6.67 -3.22
C VAL A 140 8.83 5.88 -2.21
N PRO A 141 9.43 5.41 -1.11
CA PRO A 141 8.67 4.77 -0.03
C PRO A 141 7.54 5.68 0.45
N PRO A 142 6.33 5.16 0.71
CA PRO A 142 5.18 5.99 1.09
C PRO A 142 5.45 6.92 2.28
N ALA A 143 6.18 6.46 3.29
CA ALA A 143 6.52 7.25 4.47
C ALA A 143 7.38 8.51 4.16
N GLU A 144 8.04 8.54 3.00
CA GLU A 144 8.89 9.65 2.57
C GLU A 144 8.18 10.62 1.60
N MET A 145 6.98 10.26 1.09
CA MET A 145 6.30 11.03 0.04
C MET A 145 5.95 12.44 0.49
N VAL A 146 5.40 12.61 1.71
CA VAL A 146 5.00 13.92 2.23
C VAL A 146 6.21 14.83 2.46
N ALA A 147 7.31 14.28 2.97
CA ALA A 147 8.55 15.05 3.14
C ALA A 147 9.15 15.49 1.80
N ASN A 148 9.15 14.63 0.78
CA ASN A 148 9.59 14.97 -0.57
C ASN A 148 8.69 16.01 -1.22
N LEU A 149 7.39 15.95 -1.00
CA LEU A 149 6.43 16.95 -1.49
C LEU A 149 6.70 18.31 -0.85
N ARG A 150 6.91 18.35 0.48
CA ARG A 150 7.23 19.57 1.23
C ARG A 150 8.55 20.19 0.78
N ALA A 151 9.56 19.38 0.54
CA ALA A 151 10.87 19.83 0.08
C ALA A 151 10.88 20.30 -1.39
N GLY A 152 9.80 20.08 -2.15
CA GLY A 152 9.74 20.41 -3.57
C GLY A 152 10.52 19.44 -4.48
N ASN A 153 10.94 18.29 -3.96
CA ASN A 153 11.63 17.26 -4.73
C ASN A 153 10.71 16.55 -5.72
N ILE A 154 9.41 16.54 -5.44
CA ILE A 154 8.34 16.03 -6.28
C ILE A 154 7.22 17.06 -6.38
N ASP A 155 6.47 17.03 -7.48
CA ASP A 155 5.31 17.88 -7.73
C ASP A 155 4.01 17.25 -7.23
N GLY A 156 4.00 15.93 -7.14
CA GLY A 156 2.90 15.13 -6.65
C GLY A 156 3.28 13.68 -6.45
N PHE A 157 2.32 12.90 -5.98
CA PHE A 157 2.47 11.45 -5.88
C PHE A 157 1.11 10.77 -6.09
N LEU A 158 1.12 9.56 -6.63
CA LEU A 158 0.03 8.64 -6.47
C LEU A 158 0.45 7.65 -5.39
N GLY A 159 -0.18 7.77 -4.24
CA GLY A 159 0.22 7.05 -3.05
C GLY A 159 -0.96 6.50 -2.25
N PRO A 160 -0.66 5.57 -1.32
CA PRO A 160 -1.66 5.02 -0.41
C PRO A 160 -1.93 5.96 0.76
N ASP A 161 -3.10 5.82 1.39
CA ASP A 161 -3.32 6.42 2.69
C ASP A 161 -2.50 5.69 3.78
N PRO A 162 -2.09 6.44 4.81
CA PRO A 162 -2.61 7.75 5.24
C PRO A 162 -1.87 8.96 4.66
N PHE A 163 -0.97 8.78 3.71
CA PHE A 163 -0.06 9.86 3.28
C PHE A 163 -0.76 10.93 2.42
N ASN A 164 -1.84 10.60 1.73
CA ASN A 164 -2.67 11.60 1.04
C ASN A 164 -3.31 12.53 2.07
N GLN A 165 -3.98 11.99 3.08
CA GLN A 165 -4.60 12.78 4.15
C GLN A 165 -3.54 13.52 4.98
N ARG A 166 -2.39 12.90 5.22
CA ARG A 166 -1.29 13.57 5.92
C ARG A 166 -0.77 14.79 5.18
N ALA A 167 -0.65 14.73 3.86
CA ALA A 167 -0.24 15.88 3.07
C ALA A 167 -1.24 17.04 3.18
N VAL A 168 -2.53 16.74 3.26
CA VAL A 168 -3.60 17.74 3.50
C VAL A 168 -3.53 18.27 4.93
N TYR A 169 -3.43 17.39 5.91
CA TYR A 169 -3.36 17.75 7.34
C TYR A 169 -2.16 18.65 7.66
N GLU A 170 -1.02 18.40 7.02
CA GLU A 170 0.21 19.18 7.18
C GLU A 170 0.28 20.41 6.26
N GLU A 171 -0.79 20.68 5.51
CA GLU A 171 -0.90 21.83 4.58
C GLU A 171 0.25 21.91 3.55
N VAL A 172 0.72 20.77 3.07
CA VAL A 172 1.77 20.68 2.04
C VAL A 172 1.25 20.27 0.68
N GLY A 173 0.06 19.70 0.62
CA GLY A 173 -0.56 19.22 -0.61
C GLY A 173 -2.08 19.21 -0.54
N PHE A 174 -2.68 18.85 -1.67
CA PHE A 174 -4.13 18.64 -1.79
C PHE A 174 -4.40 17.38 -2.61
N ILE A 175 -5.48 16.69 -2.29
CA ILE A 175 -5.95 15.55 -3.07
C ILE A 175 -6.58 16.09 -4.36
N HIS A 176 -5.98 15.69 -5.49
CA HIS A 176 -6.44 16.09 -6.81
C HIS A 176 -7.59 15.18 -7.27
N VAL A 177 -7.40 13.86 -7.21
CA VAL A 177 -8.39 12.87 -7.60
C VAL A 177 -8.20 11.57 -6.81
N LEU A 178 -9.29 10.96 -6.41
CA LEU A 178 -9.27 9.63 -5.79
C LEU A 178 -9.22 8.57 -6.89
N THR A 179 -8.45 7.52 -6.70
CA THR A 179 -8.35 6.45 -7.70
C THR A 179 -9.65 5.68 -7.91
N LYS A 180 -10.57 5.69 -6.93
CA LYS A 180 -11.93 5.16 -7.09
C LYS A 180 -12.71 5.85 -8.22
N ASP A 181 -12.37 7.13 -8.49
CA ASP A 181 -13.02 7.92 -9.54
C ASP A 181 -12.42 7.62 -10.92
N LEU A 182 -11.23 7.01 -10.98
CA LEU A 182 -10.60 6.50 -12.19
C LEU A 182 -11.05 5.07 -12.51
N TRP A 183 -11.06 4.22 -11.50
CA TRP A 183 -11.49 2.83 -11.60
C TRP A 183 -12.04 2.36 -10.24
N ASN A 184 -13.36 2.45 -10.07
CA ASN A 184 -13.99 2.01 -8.83
C ASN A 184 -13.85 0.51 -8.61
N GLY A 185 -13.43 0.13 -7.42
CA GLY A 185 -13.25 -1.27 -7.04
C GLY A 185 -11.91 -1.88 -7.48
N HIS A 186 -10.97 -1.08 -8.00
CA HIS A 186 -9.66 -1.60 -8.37
C HIS A 186 -8.94 -2.22 -7.17
N PRO A 187 -8.21 -3.36 -7.37
CA PRO A 187 -7.42 -3.96 -6.31
C PRO A 187 -6.27 -3.01 -5.93
N CYS A 188 -6.02 -2.85 -4.62
CA CYS A 188 -4.88 -2.06 -4.15
C CYS A 188 -3.79 -2.98 -3.60
N CYS A 189 -4.05 -3.63 -2.47
CA CYS A 189 -3.13 -4.59 -1.86
C CYS A 189 -3.75 -5.97 -1.71
N ALA A 190 -2.89 -6.96 -1.74
CA ALA A 190 -3.23 -8.37 -1.57
C ALA A 190 -2.51 -8.94 -0.34
N PHE A 191 -3.14 -9.86 0.36
CA PHE A 191 -2.48 -10.73 1.30
C PHE A 191 -2.00 -11.97 0.55
N GLY A 192 -0.72 -12.32 0.72
CA GLY A 192 -0.13 -13.42 -0.02
C GLY A 192 1.09 -14.03 0.63
N THR A 193 1.51 -15.14 0.04
CA THR A 193 2.68 -15.91 0.46
C THR A 193 3.23 -16.72 -0.70
N SER A 194 4.38 -17.40 -0.51
CA SER A 194 4.92 -18.29 -1.52
C SER A 194 4.08 -19.57 -1.65
N THR A 195 4.07 -20.13 -2.86
CA THR A 195 3.47 -21.45 -3.11
C THR A 195 4.08 -22.53 -2.22
N GLU A 196 5.39 -22.45 -2.01
CA GLU A 196 6.13 -23.39 -1.16
C GLU A 196 5.65 -23.37 0.30
N PHE A 197 5.40 -22.17 0.85
CA PHE A 197 4.90 -22.04 2.22
C PHE A 197 3.54 -22.73 2.38
N ILE A 198 2.62 -22.50 1.44
CA ILE A 198 1.29 -23.13 1.47
C ILE A 198 1.40 -24.66 1.40
N GLN A 199 2.23 -25.18 0.49
CA GLN A 199 2.40 -26.62 0.31
C GLN A 199 3.03 -27.31 1.51
N LYS A 200 4.02 -26.68 2.15
CA LYS A 200 4.70 -27.25 3.31
C LYS A 200 3.94 -27.04 4.62
N ASN A 201 3.11 -26.02 4.72
CA ASN A 201 2.42 -25.61 5.95
C ASN A 201 0.92 -25.33 5.73
N PRO A 202 0.14 -26.26 5.13
CA PRO A 202 -1.24 -25.97 4.72
C PRO A 202 -2.15 -25.59 5.89
N ASN A 203 -2.01 -26.24 7.06
CA ASN A 203 -2.80 -25.95 8.24
C ASN A 203 -2.45 -24.59 8.85
N THR A 204 -1.16 -24.26 8.89
CA THR A 204 -0.67 -22.96 9.38
C THR A 204 -1.15 -21.83 8.45
N PHE A 205 -1.08 -22.04 7.15
CA PHE A 205 -1.62 -21.07 6.17
C PHE A 205 -3.12 -20.88 6.36
N ALA A 206 -3.89 -21.96 6.50
CA ALA A 206 -5.33 -21.88 6.72
C ALA A 206 -5.69 -21.10 8.00
N ALA A 207 -4.94 -21.32 9.11
CA ALA A 207 -5.12 -20.57 10.35
C ALA A 207 -4.78 -19.10 10.20
N LEU A 208 -3.67 -18.78 9.52
CA LEU A 208 -3.23 -17.43 9.22
C LEU A 208 -4.27 -16.70 8.35
N TYR A 209 -4.76 -17.36 7.32
CA TYR A 209 -5.77 -16.82 6.41
C TYR A 209 -7.08 -16.50 7.13
N ARG A 210 -7.57 -17.39 8.02
CA ARG A 210 -8.76 -17.15 8.85
C ARG A 210 -8.59 -15.92 9.75
N ALA A 211 -7.41 -15.75 10.36
CA ALA A 211 -7.13 -14.60 11.22
C ALA A 211 -7.22 -13.28 10.43
N VAL A 212 -6.59 -13.22 9.25
CA VAL A 212 -6.63 -12.04 8.37
C VAL A 212 -8.03 -11.76 7.85
N LEU A 213 -8.79 -12.78 7.44
CA LEU A 213 -10.18 -12.61 6.99
C LEU A 213 -11.09 -12.10 8.11
N THR A 214 -10.91 -12.59 9.35
CA THR A 214 -11.65 -12.10 10.51
C THR A 214 -11.39 -10.62 10.76
N ALA A 215 -10.13 -10.22 10.68
CA ALA A 215 -9.74 -8.81 10.78
C ALA A 215 -10.34 -7.96 9.63
N ALA A 216 -10.28 -8.46 8.40
CA ALA A 216 -10.86 -7.78 7.25
C ALA A 216 -12.38 -7.61 7.37
N ALA A 217 -13.09 -8.63 7.86
CA ALA A 217 -14.53 -8.56 8.13
C ALA A 217 -14.84 -7.48 9.19
N MET A 218 -14.06 -7.42 10.26
CA MET A 218 -14.21 -6.37 11.29
C MET A 218 -13.94 -4.97 10.71
N ALA A 219 -12.96 -4.83 9.85
CA ALA A 219 -12.59 -3.54 9.24
C ALA A 219 -13.66 -3.00 8.28
N ARG A 220 -14.54 -3.85 7.76
CA ARG A 220 -15.67 -3.43 6.88
C ARG A 220 -16.79 -2.73 7.63
N ASP A 221 -16.94 -2.96 8.92
CA ASP A 221 -17.99 -2.32 9.73
C ASP A 221 -17.53 -0.92 10.16
N PRO A 222 -18.20 0.16 9.71
CA PRO A 222 -17.85 1.53 10.07
C PRO A 222 -17.83 1.80 11.58
N LYS A 223 -18.58 1.02 12.37
CA LYS A 223 -18.61 1.15 13.84
C LYS A 223 -17.26 0.87 14.49
N ASN A 224 -16.38 0.16 13.80
CA ASN A 224 -15.05 -0.21 14.31
C ASN A 224 -13.96 0.81 13.96
N ARG A 225 -14.27 1.86 13.19
CA ARG A 225 -13.26 2.80 12.66
C ARG A 225 -12.38 3.43 13.74
N GLU A 226 -13.00 3.96 14.80
CA GLU A 226 -12.26 4.59 15.90
C GLU A 226 -11.35 3.59 16.62
N LEU A 227 -11.87 2.40 16.93
CA LEU A 227 -11.07 1.34 17.54
C LEU A 227 -9.90 0.96 16.64
N ILE A 228 -10.16 0.78 15.35
CA ILE A 228 -9.12 0.40 14.38
C ILE A 228 -8.06 1.49 14.28
N ALA A 229 -8.46 2.76 14.10
CA ALA A 229 -7.52 3.88 14.03
C ALA A 229 -6.60 3.92 15.27
N LYS A 230 -7.17 3.78 16.47
CA LYS A 230 -6.43 3.73 17.72
C LYS A 230 -5.45 2.56 17.78
N VAL A 231 -5.84 1.39 17.31
CA VAL A 231 -5.04 0.16 17.39
C VAL A 231 -3.87 0.16 16.42
N ILE A 232 -4.04 0.78 15.22
CA ILE A 232 -2.99 0.81 14.18
C ILE A 232 -2.12 2.06 14.23
N ALA A 233 -2.52 3.12 14.95
CA ALA A 233 -1.78 4.39 15.06
C ALA A 233 -0.38 4.28 15.68
N PRO A 234 -0.11 3.41 16.69
CA PRO A 234 1.16 3.38 17.42
C PRO A 234 2.40 3.26 16.53
N GLN A 235 3.54 3.70 17.09
CA GLN A 235 4.85 3.65 16.43
C GLN A 235 5.23 2.25 15.92
N ALA A 236 4.81 1.20 16.63
CA ALA A 236 5.04 -0.18 16.21
C ALA A 236 4.37 -0.52 14.86
N TYR A 237 3.31 0.22 14.49
CA TYR A 237 2.50 -0.03 13.29
C TYR A 237 2.59 1.13 12.30
N LEU A 238 1.57 1.97 12.18
CA LEU A 238 1.56 3.05 11.19
C LEU A 238 2.41 4.26 11.59
N ASN A 239 2.61 4.49 12.88
CA ASN A 239 3.31 5.68 13.38
C ASN A 239 2.66 6.98 12.85
N GLN A 240 1.35 7.11 13.04
CA GLN A 240 0.56 8.23 12.57
C GLN A 240 -0.30 8.82 13.70
N PRO A 241 -0.56 10.14 13.69
CA PRO A 241 -1.57 10.73 14.55
C PRO A 241 -2.95 10.10 14.31
N GLU A 242 -3.70 9.76 15.36
CA GLU A 242 -5.05 9.23 15.21
C GLU A 242 -5.95 10.18 14.40
N ALA A 243 -5.78 11.49 14.55
CA ALA A 243 -6.52 12.51 13.81
C ALA A 243 -6.34 12.40 12.28
N VAL A 244 -5.21 11.87 11.80
CA VAL A 244 -4.99 11.61 10.37
C VAL A 244 -5.71 10.33 9.91
N LEU A 245 -5.85 9.34 10.81
CA LEU A 245 -6.44 8.03 10.49
C LEU A 245 -7.97 8.03 10.57
N THR A 246 -8.56 9.02 11.24
CA THR A 246 -10.02 9.15 11.43
C THR A 246 -10.70 10.07 10.41
N GLN A 247 -9.95 10.74 9.56
CA GLN A 247 -10.43 11.55 8.44
C GLN A 247 -10.76 10.68 7.22
#